data_0b01f4ac2dc76305fd402f2d9537fa20
#
_entry.id   0b01f4ac2dc76305fd402f2d9537fa20
#
_cell.length_a   1.000
_cell.length_b   1.000
_cell.length_c   1.000
_cell.angle_alpha   90.00
_cell.angle_beta   90.00
_cell.angle_gamma   90.00
#
_symmetry.space_group_name_H-M   'P 1'
#
loop_
_entity.id
_entity.type
_entity.pdbx_description
1 polymer ?
#
loop_
_entity_poly.entity_id
_entity_poly.type
_entity_poly.pdbx_seq_one_letter_code
_entity_poly.pdbx_strand_id
1 'polypeptide(L)'
;LSSLEELRRNEKPYYDFVIETWQKSRRLRHDQKHLMLMLNQLYEEKQFDKLGQHLRAILKYTETLQTVKLYGNETIDGLIGYWQMQAQEKGIPFALDISFSKIKINDIDLAIILGNALENAFTAVTEDCKTQHSNCYVNVKIKERASTLLIEVVNSFSGNIVRYNDQFYSAKRDYKEPGTGLENIRMICEKYAGSNNISFDNQSFKLQLMLANTHLES
;
A
#
# COMPACT_ATOMS: atom_id res chain seq x y z
N LEU A 1 45.74 -3.83 16.63
CA LEU A 1 44.77 -4.81 17.21
C LEU A 1 43.54 -4.09 17.80
N SER A 2 43.72 -2.91 18.43
CA SER A 2 42.60 -2.14 19.06
C SER A 2 41.56 -1.60 18.08
N SER A 3 41.95 -1.18 16.91
CA SER A 3 41.02 -0.59 15.92
C SER A 3 40.08 -1.62 15.24
N LEU A 4 40.54 -2.86 15.08
CA LEU A 4 39.73 -3.97 14.57
C LEU A 4 38.72 -4.51 15.60
N GLU A 5 39.07 -4.45 16.87
CA GLU A 5 38.17 -4.82 17.98
C GLU A 5 37.11 -3.75 18.22
N GLU A 6 37.43 -2.46 18.06
CA GLU A 6 36.48 -1.36 18.12
C GLU A 6 35.52 -1.39 16.95
N LEU A 7 35.96 -1.66 15.72
CA LEU A 7 35.10 -1.87 14.56
C LEU A 7 34.12 -3.03 14.78
N ARG A 8 34.59 -4.17 15.26
CA ARG A 8 33.73 -5.32 15.60
C ARG A 8 32.72 -5.01 16.71
N ARG A 9 33.09 -4.19 17.68
CA ARG A 9 32.24 -3.81 18.81
C ARG A 9 31.11 -2.87 18.36
N ASN A 10 31.37 -2.00 17.38
CA ASN A 10 30.40 -1.07 16.82
C ASN A 10 29.46 -1.75 15.80
N GLU A 11 29.91 -2.81 15.12
CA GLU A 11 29.10 -3.52 14.13
C GLU A 11 28.17 -4.57 14.78
N LYS A 12 28.52 -5.12 15.95
CA LYS A 12 27.73 -6.15 16.62
C LYS A 12 26.27 -5.75 16.89
N PRO A 13 25.96 -4.55 17.43
CA PRO A 13 24.58 -4.13 17.64
C PRO A 13 23.78 -4.04 16.34
N TYR A 14 24.43 -3.70 15.23
CA TYR A 14 23.81 -3.64 13.92
C TYR A 14 23.45 -5.03 13.40
N TYR A 15 24.35 -6.00 13.50
CA TYR A 15 24.07 -7.39 13.12
C TYR A 15 22.98 -8.00 13.98
N ASP A 16 22.99 -7.77 15.29
CA ASP A 16 21.97 -8.25 16.22
C ASP A 16 20.59 -7.66 15.87
N PHE A 17 20.52 -6.37 15.56
CA PHE A 17 19.30 -5.70 15.11
C PHE A 17 18.77 -6.27 13.77
N VAL A 18 19.66 -6.49 12.79
CA VAL A 18 19.31 -7.08 11.50
C VAL A 18 18.76 -8.49 11.67
N ILE A 19 19.43 -9.32 12.49
CA ILE A 19 19.00 -10.68 12.78
C ILE A 19 17.64 -10.70 13.50
N GLU A 20 17.45 -9.84 14.50
CA GLU A 20 16.17 -9.73 15.22
C GLU A 20 15.04 -9.27 14.31
N THR A 21 15.28 -8.27 13.48
CA THR A 21 14.30 -7.76 12.49
C THR A 21 13.95 -8.83 11.46
N TRP A 22 14.95 -9.58 10.98
CA TRP A 22 14.73 -10.68 10.05
C TRP A 22 13.93 -11.82 10.69
N GLN A 23 14.23 -12.18 11.94
CA GLN A 23 13.48 -13.19 12.68
C GLN A 23 12.04 -12.76 12.95
N LYS A 24 11.79 -11.49 13.33
CA LYS A 24 10.44 -10.92 13.49
C LYS A 24 9.67 -10.97 12.17
N SER A 25 10.29 -10.57 11.07
CA SER A 25 9.69 -10.61 9.74
C SER A 25 9.38 -12.05 9.29
N ARG A 26 10.25 -13.01 9.62
CA ARG A 26 10.02 -14.43 9.33
C ARG A 26 8.86 -15.02 10.13
N ARG A 27 8.76 -14.70 11.43
CA ARG A 27 7.62 -15.12 12.29
C ARG A 27 6.32 -14.53 11.77
N LEU A 28 6.27 -13.24 11.45
CA LEU A 28 5.09 -12.59 10.88
C LEU A 28 4.62 -13.27 9.60
N ARG A 29 5.53 -13.57 8.67
CA ARG A 29 5.18 -14.30 7.43
C ARG A 29 4.68 -15.71 7.71
N HIS A 30 5.27 -16.41 8.68
CA HIS A 30 4.83 -17.73 9.10
C HIS A 30 3.41 -17.69 9.67
N ASP A 31 3.14 -16.75 10.57
CA ASP A 31 1.83 -16.60 11.22
C ASP A 31 0.75 -16.18 10.22
N GLN A 32 1.07 -15.27 9.29
CA GLN A 32 0.19 -14.92 8.17
C GLN A 32 -0.13 -16.14 7.30
N LYS A 33 0.87 -16.97 6.98
CA LYS A 33 0.66 -18.20 6.21
C LYS A 33 -0.26 -19.18 6.95
N HIS A 34 -0.06 -19.39 8.25
CA HIS A 34 -0.92 -20.25 9.05
C HIS A 34 -2.35 -19.74 9.10
N LEU A 35 -2.54 -18.44 9.29
CA LEU A 35 -3.86 -17.82 9.26
C LEU A 35 -4.56 -18.04 7.92
N MET A 36 -3.85 -17.82 6.79
CA MET A 36 -4.42 -18.06 5.46
C MET A 36 -4.77 -19.53 5.23
N LEU A 37 -3.92 -20.47 5.68
CA LEU A 37 -4.20 -21.90 5.58
C LEU A 37 -5.44 -22.31 6.38
N MET A 38 -5.60 -21.77 7.60
CA MET A 38 -6.78 -22.02 8.43
C MET A 38 -8.06 -21.48 7.76
N LEU A 39 -8.02 -20.27 7.23
CA LEU A 39 -9.17 -19.69 6.52
C LEU A 39 -9.52 -20.49 5.26
N ASN A 40 -8.51 -20.92 4.49
CA ASN A 40 -8.71 -21.76 3.31
C ASN A 40 -9.32 -23.12 3.69
N GLN A 41 -8.85 -23.75 4.77
CA GLN A 41 -9.42 -25.00 5.25
C GLN A 41 -10.91 -24.86 5.60
N LEU A 42 -11.30 -23.80 6.34
CA LEU A 42 -12.70 -23.51 6.65
C LEU A 42 -13.55 -23.29 5.41
N TYR A 43 -12.97 -22.67 4.36
CA TYR A 43 -13.64 -22.49 3.08
C TYR A 43 -13.87 -23.84 2.35
N GLU A 44 -12.82 -24.68 2.24
CA GLU A 44 -12.91 -26.01 1.60
C GLU A 44 -13.91 -26.93 2.32
N GLU A 45 -13.92 -26.88 3.65
CA GLU A 45 -14.87 -27.61 4.48
C GLU A 45 -16.28 -27.00 4.48
N LYS A 46 -16.52 -25.91 3.73
CA LYS A 46 -17.80 -25.19 3.64
C LYS A 46 -18.32 -24.70 5.00
N GLN A 47 -17.42 -24.49 5.98
CA GLN A 47 -17.77 -23.97 7.29
C GLN A 47 -17.86 -22.43 7.28
N PHE A 48 -18.76 -21.90 6.44
CA PHE A 48 -18.84 -20.46 6.16
C PHE A 48 -19.18 -19.62 7.39
N ASP A 49 -19.94 -20.14 8.35
CA ASP A 49 -20.25 -19.42 9.58
C ASP A 49 -19.01 -19.21 10.44
N LYS A 50 -18.16 -20.23 10.58
CA LYS A 50 -16.90 -20.13 11.31
C LYS A 50 -15.90 -19.24 10.56
N LEU A 51 -15.81 -19.42 9.24
CA LEU A 51 -15.00 -18.55 8.40
C LEU A 51 -15.39 -17.08 8.60
N GLY A 52 -16.70 -16.79 8.55
CA GLY A 52 -17.22 -15.45 8.79
C GLY A 52 -16.93 -14.92 10.22
N GLN A 53 -16.96 -15.79 11.23
CA GLN A 53 -16.59 -15.41 12.60
C GLN A 53 -15.10 -15.06 12.70
N HIS A 54 -14.21 -15.87 12.12
CA HIS A 54 -12.77 -15.59 12.12
C HIS A 54 -12.43 -14.34 11.34
N LEU A 55 -13.04 -14.16 10.16
CA LEU A 55 -12.85 -12.93 9.38
C LEU A 55 -13.33 -11.70 10.15
N ARG A 56 -14.50 -11.77 10.81
CA ARG A 56 -14.98 -10.67 11.66
C ARG A 56 -14.08 -10.41 12.86
N ALA A 57 -13.51 -11.45 13.47
CA ALA A 57 -12.57 -11.30 14.57
C ALA A 57 -11.27 -10.60 14.12
N ILE A 58 -10.76 -10.97 12.95
CA ILE A 58 -9.58 -10.31 12.34
C ILE A 58 -9.90 -8.85 11.99
N LEU A 59 -11.06 -8.61 11.40
CA LEU A 59 -11.54 -7.27 11.04
C LEU A 59 -11.90 -6.42 12.25
N LYS A 60 -12.30 -7.03 13.38
CA LYS A 60 -12.58 -6.30 14.63
C LYS A 60 -11.32 -5.75 15.28
N TYR A 61 -10.15 -6.29 14.95
CA TYR A 61 -8.85 -5.64 15.23
C TYR A 61 -8.61 -4.41 14.36
N THR A 62 -9.37 -4.27 13.26
CA THR A 62 -9.44 -3.09 12.39
C THR A 62 -10.84 -2.49 12.50
N GLU A 63 -11.19 -1.97 13.67
CA GLU A 63 -12.56 -1.56 14.01
C GLU A 63 -13.25 -0.73 12.93
N THR A 64 -14.50 -1.13 12.65
CA THR A 64 -15.58 -0.36 12.01
C THR A 64 -15.42 0.00 10.53
N LEU A 65 -15.33 -1.00 9.67
CA LEU A 65 -15.66 -0.80 8.25
C LEU A 65 -17.15 -1.09 7.99
N GLN A 66 -18.01 -0.12 8.18
CA GLN A 66 -19.23 -0.06 7.37
C GLN A 66 -18.78 0.28 5.96
N THR A 67 -18.71 -0.71 5.09
CA THR A 67 -18.48 -0.52 3.65
C THR A 67 -19.72 0.14 3.07
N VAL A 68 -19.70 1.45 2.99
CA VAL A 68 -20.69 2.20 2.21
C VAL A 68 -20.31 2.00 0.76
N LYS A 69 -21.13 1.31 -0.01
CA LYS A 69 -20.99 1.20 -1.47
C LYS A 69 -21.09 2.58 -2.08
N LEU A 70 -19.96 3.17 -2.44
CA LEU A 70 -19.89 4.54 -2.93
C LEU A 70 -19.83 4.62 -4.47
N TYR A 71 -19.13 3.65 -5.09
CA TYR A 71 -18.78 3.74 -6.51
C TYR A 71 -19.20 2.52 -7.34
N GLY A 72 -19.72 1.47 -6.69
CA GLY A 72 -20.23 0.29 -7.36
C GLY A 72 -19.17 -0.75 -7.75
N ASN A 73 -17.97 -0.67 -7.18
CA ASN A 73 -16.96 -1.72 -7.23
C ASN A 73 -16.53 -2.05 -5.79
N GLU A 74 -16.75 -3.30 -5.38
CA GLU A 74 -16.55 -3.73 -3.99
C GLU A 74 -15.12 -3.55 -3.48
N THR A 75 -14.14 -3.76 -4.35
CA THR A 75 -12.72 -3.59 -4.02
C THR A 75 -12.37 -2.14 -3.77
N ILE A 76 -12.80 -1.23 -4.67
CA ILE A 76 -12.59 0.20 -4.51
C ILE A 76 -13.33 0.71 -3.26
N ASP A 77 -14.60 0.34 -3.12
CA ASP A 77 -15.44 0.80 -2.01
C ASP A 77 -14.85 0.39 -0.67
N GLY A 78 -14.36 -0.86 -0.55
CA GLY A 78 -13.72 -1.37 0.66
C GLY A 78 -12.41 -0.64 0.99
N LEU A 79 -11.53 -0.46 0.02
CA LEU A 79 -10.25 0.21 0.21
C LEU A 79 -10.41 1.71 0.50
N ILE A 80 -11.25 2.39 -0.26
CA ILE A 80 -11.52 3.81 -0.04
C ILE A 80 -12.16 4.04 1.33
N GLY A 81 -13.15 3.22 1.71
CA GLY A 81 -13.77 3.30 3.03
C GLY A 81 -12.77 3.13 4.18
N TYR A 82 -11.87 2.17 4.07
CA TYR A 82 -10.79 1.98 5.04
C TYR A 82 -9.90 3.23 5.17
N TRP A 83 -9.44 3.77 4.03
CA TRP A 83 -8.55 4.92 4.05
C TRP A 83 -9.26 6.22 4.43
N GLN A 84 -10.56 6.37 4.17
CA GLN A 84 -11.37 7.48 4.70
C GLN A 84 -11.40 7.47 6.22
N MET A 85 -11.60 6.29 6.83
CA MET A 85 -11.57 6.14 8.27
C MET A 85 -10.20 6.50 8.85
N GLN A 86 -9.11 5.97 8.24
CA GLN A 86 -7.74 6.29 8.67
C GLN A 86 -7.41 7.80 8.53
N ALA A 87 -7.91 8.44 7.47
CA ALA A 87 -7.77 9.87 7.26
C ALA A 87 -8.48 10.68 8.35
N GLN A 88 -9.71 10.29 8.69
CA GLN A 88 -10.52 10.93 9.72
C GLN A 88 -9.86 10.82 11.11
N GLU A 89 -9.38 9.60 11.48
CA GLU A 89 -8.69 9.37 12.75
C GLU A 89 -7.42 10.23 12.91
N LYS A 90 -6.69 10.44 11.80
CA LYS A 90 -5.44 11.21 11.78
C LYS A 90 -5.63 12.69 11.47
N GLY A 91 -6.85 13.13 11.20
CA GLY A 91 -7.15 14.51 10.80
C GLY A 91 -6.51 14.91 9.46
N ILE A 92 -6.30 13.94 8.53
CA ILE A 92 -5.72 14.19 7.22
C ILE A 92 -6.83 14.46 6.20
N PRO A 93 -6.86 15.62 5.52
CA PRO A 93 -7.75 15.87 4.41
C PRO A 93 -7.59 14.82 3.31
N PHE A 94 -8.68 14.13 2.97
CA PHE A 94 -8.72 13.06 1.98
C PHE A 94 -9.78 13.36 0.94
N ALA A 95 -9.37 13.83 -0.25
CA ALA A 95 -10.27 14.19 -1.33
C ALA A 95 -10.36 13.07 -2.38
N LEU A 96 -11.57 12.81 -2.87
CA LEU A 96 -11.89 11.74 -3.80
C LEU A 96 -12.58 12.29 -5.04
N ASP A 97 -12.10 11.94 -6.23
CA ASP A 97 -12.70 12.21 -7.53
C ASP A 97 -12.79 10.89 -8.33
N ILE A 98 -13.83 10.10 -8.07
CA ILE A 98 -13.98 8.75 -8.57
C ILE A 98 -15.19 8.67 -9.49
N SER A 99 -14.99 8.27 -10.74
CA SER A 99 -16.05 8.02 -11.72
C SER A 99 -15.62 6.98 -12.76
N PHE A 100 -16.40 5.92 -12.84
CA PHE A 100 -16.26 4.85 -13.83
C PHE A 100 -17.62 4.17 -14.03
N SER A 101 -17.82 3.52 -15.16
CA SER A 101 -19.01 2.71 -15.42
C SER A 101 -18.79 1.25 -15.03
N LYS A 102 -17.68 0.67 -15.46
CA LYS A 102 -17.32 -0.72 -15.15
C LYS A 102 -15.81 -0.93 -15.18
N ILE A 103 -15.27 -1.48 -14.11
CA ILE A 103 -13.87 -1.92 -14.08
C ILE A 103 -13.78 -3.39 -14.47
N LYS A 104 -12.88 -3.70 -15.40
CA LYS A 104 -12.62 -5.06 -15.92
C LYS A 104 -11.28 -5.63 -15.42
N ILE A 105 -10.52 -4.85 -14.68
CA ILE A 105 -9.29 -5.28 -14.03
C ILE A 105 -9.65 -6.26 -12.91
N ASN A 106 -8.85 -7.30 -12.74
CA ASN A 106 -9.03 -8.28 -11.68
C ASN A 106 -9.00 -7.59 -10.29
N ASP A 107 -9.93 -7.96 -9.41
CA ASP A 107 -10.09 -7.35 -8.09
C ASP A 107 -8.84 -7.46 -7.21
N ILE A 108 -8.09 -8.56 -7.30
CA ILE A 108 -6.84 -8.74 -6.55
C ILE A 108 -5.77 -7.78 -7.04
N ASP A 109 -5.61 -7.64 -8.37
CA ASP A 109 -4.65 -6.72 -8.96
C ASP A 109 -5.00 -5.27 -8.61
N LEU A 110 -6.30 -4.93 -8.67
CA LEU A 110 -6.80 -3.61 -8.29
C LEU A 110 -6.55 -3.32 -6.80
N ALA A 111 -6.78 -4.31 -5.94
CA ALA A 111 -6.50 -4.20 -4.50
C ALA A 111 -5.02 -3.98 -4.23
N ILE A 112 -4.13 -4.68 -4.93
CA ILE A 112 -2.68 -4.53 -4.78
C ILE A 112 -2.24 -3.13 -5.23
N ILE A 113 -2.70 -2.64 -6.37
CA ILE A 113 -2.38 -1.30 -6.88
C ILE A 113 -2.82 -0.22 -5.91
N LEU A 114 -4.11 -0.20 -5.57
CA LEU A 114 -4.69 0.83 -4.71
C LEU A 114 -4.15 0.75 -3.29
N GLY A 115 -4.00 -0.47 -2.76
CA GLY A 115 -3.42 -0.70 -1.43
C GLY A 115 -2.02 -0.12 -1.31
N ASN A 116 -1.12 -0.48 -2.23
CA ASN A 116 0.26 0.04 -2.23
C ASN A 116 0.32 1.57 -2.46
N ALA A 117 -0.50 2.09 -3.38
CA ALA A 117 -0.52 3.52 -3.68
C ALA A 117 -0.99 4.35 -2.47
N LEU A 118 -2.08 3.92 -1.82
CA LEU A 118 -2.66 4.61 -0.66
C LEU A 118 -1.78 4.44 0.58
N GLU A 119 -1.23 3.25 0.83
CA GLU A 119 -0.31 3.03 1.95
C GLU A 119 0.93 3.94 1.83
N ASN A 120 1.50 4.06 0.63
CA ASN A 120 2.64 4.95 0.39
C ASN A 120 2.26 6.41 0.67
N ALA A 121 1.12 6.88 0.15
CA ALA A 121 0.64 8.24 0.34
C ALA A 121 0.39 8.56 1.82
N PHE A 122 -0.38 7.72 2.52
CA PHE A 122 -0.72 7.94 3.93
C PHE A 122 0.48 7.82 4.86
N THR A 123 1.44 6.97 4.51
CA THR A 123 2.69 6.88 5.26
C THR A 123 3.49 8.18 5.16
N ALA A 124 3.70 8.67 3.93
CA ALA A 124 4.45 9.92 3.69
C ALA A 124 3.79 11.09 4.42
N VAL A 125 2.47 11.27 4.25
CA VAL A 125 1.73 12.35 4.89
C VAL A 125 1.77 12.25 6.41
N THR A 126 1.66 11.05 6.99
CA THR A 126 1.69 10.88 8.44
C THR A 126 3.06 11.27 9.03
N GLU A 127 4.14 11.07 8.31
CA GLU A 127 5.49 11.50 8.71
C GLU A 127 5.64 13.01 8.57
N ASP A 128 5.19 13.60 7.47
CA ASP A 128 5.23 15.04 7.21
C ASP A 128 4.41 15.85 8.22
N CYS A 129 3.20 15.40 8.53
CA CYS A 129 2.34 16.09 9.51
C CYS A 129 2.92 16.16 10.92
N LYS A 130 3.83 15.24 11.26
CA LYS A 130 4.52 15.26 12.57
C LYS A 130 5.65 16.29 12.62
N THR A 131 6.27 16.58 11.49
CA THR A 131 7.47 17.41 11.39
C THR A 131 7.18 18.84 10.96
N GLN A 132 6.18 19.05 10.13
CA GLN A 132 5.80 20.35 9.58
C GLN A 132 4.28 20.50 9.64
N HIS A 133 3.78 21.44 10.41
CA HIS A 133 2.34 21.70 10.67
C HIS A 133 1.57 22.26 9.46
N SER A 134 2.02 22.12 8.22
CA SER A 134 1.46 22.77 7.03
C SER A 134 0.90 21.80 6.00
N ASN A 135 -0.40 21.93 5.74
CA ASN A 135 -1.12 21.43 4.57
C ASN A 135 -0.93 19.94 4.20
N CYS A 136 -1.11 19.05 5.17
CA CYS A 136 -1.16 17.62 4.89
C CYS A 136 -2.43 17.27 4.12
N TYR A 137 -2.32 16.50 3.05
CA TYR A 137 -3.47 16.02 2.27
C TYR A 137 -3.15 14.76 1.47
N VAL A 138 -4.19 14.02 1.15
CA VAL A 138 -4.16 12.94 0.14
C VAL A 138 -5.34 13.13 -0.80
N ASN A 139 -5.08 13.14 -2.11
CA ASN A 139 -6.11 13.24 -3.15
C ASN A 139 -6.05 11.98 -4.02
N VAL A 140 -7.20 11.39 -4.28
CA VAL A 140 -7.34 10.20 -5.13
C VAL A 140 -8.29 10.50 -6.27
N LYS A 141 -7.86 10.15 -7.48
CA LYS A 141 -8.67 10.24 -8.67
C LYS A 141 -8.68 8.90 -9.39
N ILE A 142 -9.88 8.38 -9.66
CA ILE A 142 -10.06 7.15 -10.42
C ILE A 142 -11.07 7.46 -11.53
N LYS A 143 -10.65 7.41 -12.77
CA LYS A 143 -11.47 7.75 -13.93
C LYS A 143 -11.38 6.67 -15.00
N GLU A 144 -12.52 6.29 -15.52
CA GLU A 144 -12.59 5.51 -16.76
C GLU A 144 -12.71 6.46 -17.95
N ARG A 145 -11.85 6.27 -18.94
CA ARG A 145 -11.92 6.95 -20.23
C ARG A 145 -11.76 5.94 -21.36
N ALA A 146 -12.81 5.76 -22.14
CA ALA A 146 -12.89 4.72 -23.16
C ALA A 146 -12.52 3.34 -22.58
N SER A 147 -11.45 2.70 -23.04
CA SER A 147 -10.97 1.42 -22.54
C SER A 147 -9.76 1.55 -21.61
N THR A 148 -9.58 2.70 -20.95
CA THR A 148 -8.45 2.95 -20.03
C THR A 148 -8.96 3.34 -18.66
N LEU A 149 -8.43 2.72 -17.62
CA LEU A 149 -8.58 3.14 -16.23
C LEU A 149 -7.39 4.02 -15.84
N LEU A 150 -7.69 5.26 -15.46
CA LEU A 150 -6.72 6.19 -14.90
C LEU A 150 -6.85 6.18 -13.38
N ILE A 151 -5.75 5.95 -12.67
CA ILE A 151 -5.66 6.09 -11.22
C ILE A 151 -4.57 7.12 -10.94
N GLU A 152 -4.91 8.14 -10.15
CA GLU A 152 -3.96 9.16 -9.70
C GLU A 152 -4.07 9.30 -8.18
N VAL A 153 -2.93 9.20 -7.51
CA VAL A 153 -2.81 9.47 -6.07
C VAL A 153 -1.79 10.59 -5.89
N VAL A 154 -2.22 11.66 -5.24
CA VAL A 154 -1.39 12.84 -4.95
C VAL A 154 -1.40 13.06 -3.45
N ASN A 155 -0.26 13.20 -2.85
CA ASN A 155 -0.14 13.53 -1.43
C ASN A 155 0.85 14.66 -1.18
N SER A 156 0.65 15.38 -0.07
CA SER A 156 1.66 16.31 0.42
C SER A 156 2.96 15.55 0.74
N PHE A 157 4.07 16.17 0.44
CA PHE A 157 5.39 15.59 0.59
C PHE A 157 6.44 16.69 0.77
N SER A 158 7.21 16.62 1.85
CA SER A 158 8.30 17.57 2.14
C SER A 158 9.67 16.88 2.27
N GLY A 159 9.70 15.56 2.02
CA GLY A 159 10.90 14.75 2.23
C GLY A 159 11.83 14.68 1.03
N ASN A 160 13.06 14.26 1.29
CA ASN A 160 14.01 13.94 0.23
C ASN A 160 13.72 12.54 -0.32
N ILE A 161 13.52 12.44 -1.63
CA ILE A 161 13.47 11.18 -2.33
C ILE A 161 14.88 10.83 -2.80
N VAL A 162 15.39 9.69 -2.39
CA VAL A 162 16.60 9.13 -2.98
C VAL A 162 16.20 8.22 -4.12
N ARG A 163 16.60 8.62 -5.34
CA ARG A 163 16.45 7.83 -6.56
C ARG A 163 17.82 7.35 -7.00
N TYR A 164 17.98 6.05 -7.13
CA TYR A 164 19.20 5.44 -7.65
C TYR A 164 18.84 4.33 -8.66
N ASN A 165 19.43 4.35 -9.86
CA ASN A 165 19.14 3.40 -10.94
C ASN A 165 17.63 3.23 -11.23
N ASP A 166 16.89 4.34 -11.35
CA ASP A 166 15.44 4.37 -11.56
C ASP A 166 14.57 3.70 -10.46
N GLN A 167 15.16 3.36 -9.32
CA GLN A 167 14.48 2.82 -8.15
C GLN A 167 14.34 3.89 -7.06
N PHE A 168 13.18 3.90 -6.41
CA PHE A 168 12.89 4.76 -5.28
C PHE A 168 13.26 4.06 -3.98
N TYR A 169 14.09 4.69 -3.17
CA TYR A 169 14.51 4.17 -1.88
C TYR A 169 13.70 4.81 -0.77
N SER A 170 13.18 3.99 0.12
CA SER A 170 12.37 4.44 1.24
C SER A 170 13.27 4.92 2.39
N ALA A 171 12.96 6.11 2.93
CA ALA A 171 13.56 6.60 4.18
C ALA A 171 13.33 5.65 5.37
N LYS A 172 12.22 4.88 5.37
CA LYS A 172 11.90 3.88 6.39
C LYS A 172 12.93 2.76 6.52
N ARG A 173 13.74 2.52 5.50
CA ARG A 173 14.72 1.44 5.43
C ARG A 173 16.15 1.94 5.33
N ASP A 174 16.43 3.13 5.89
CA ASP A 174 17.75 3.76 5.80
C ASP A 174 18.34 3.77 4.38
N TYR A 175 17.46 3.89 3.35
CA TYR A 175 17.84 3.88 1.93
C TYR A 175 18.59 2.62 1.48
N LYS A 176 18.47 1.51 2.18
CA LYS A 176 19.23 0.27 1.87
C LYS A 176 18.50 -0.69 0.93
N GLU A 177 17.17 -0.59 0.86
CA GLU A 177 16.35 -1.47 0.00
C GLU A 177 15.32 -0.66 -0.78
N PRO A 178 15.08 -1.01 -2.07
CA PRO A 178 13.99 -0.42 -2.84
C PRO A 178 12.64 -0.79 -2.25
N GLY A 179 11.67 0.11 -2.33
CA GLY A 179 10.32 -0.13 -1.87
C GLY A 179 9.60 -1.16 -2.75
N THR A 180 9.17 -2.29 -2.19
CA THR A 180 8.45 -3.34 -2.93
C THR A 180 7.08 -2.90 -3.46
N GLY A 181 6.46 -1.89 -2.84
CA GLY A 181 5.11 -1.43 -3.23
C GLY A 181 5.05 -0.81 -4.64
N LEU A 182 6.01 0.03 -4.99
CA LEU A 182 6.08 0.64 -6.33
C LEU A 182 6.44 -0.39 -7.40
N GLU A 183 7.25 -1.39 -7.06
CA GLU A 183 7.57 -2.50 -7.96
C GLU A 183 6.34 -3.36 -8.25
N ASN A 184 5.53 -3.69 -7.23
CA ASN A 184 4.27 -4.40 -7.42
C ASN A 184 3.32 -3.63 -8.34
N ILE A 185 3.21 -2.31 -8.16
CA ILE A 185 2.42 -1.43 -9.04
C ILE A 185 2.95 -1.50 -10.47
N ARG A 186 4.25 -1.42 -10.69
CA ARG A 186 4.88 -1.49 -12.02
C ARG A 186 4.55 -2.80 -12.72
N MET A 187 4.74 -3.93 -12.04
CA MET A 187 4.44 -5.27 -12.59
C MET A 187 2.99 -5.40 -13.03
N ILE A 188 2.05 -4.89 -12.23
CA ILE A 188 0.63 -4.95 -12.59
C ILE A 188 0.32 -4.00 -13.75
N CYS A 189 0.91 -2.80 -13.79
CA CYS A 189 0.77 -1.92 -14.95
C CYS A 189 1.21 -2.60 -16.24
N GLU A 190 2.36 -3.27 -16.24
CA GLU A 190 2.86 -4.04 -17.39
C GLU A 190 1.90 -5.15 -17.80
N LYS A 191 1.35 -5.90 -16.83
CA LYS A 191 0.36 -6.96 -17.04
C LYS A 191 -0.88 -6.46 -17.80
N TYR A 192 -1.33 -5.23 -17.55
CA TYR A 192 -2.49 -4.60 -18.22
C TYR A 192 -2.09 -3.67 -19.37
N ALA A 193 -0.93 -3.89 -20.01
CA ALA A 193 -0.40 -3.05 -21.09
C ALA A 193 -0.51 -1.55 -20.78
N GLY A 194 -0.30 -1.22 -19.52
CA GLY A 194 -0.42 0.11 -18.96
C GLY A 194 0.91 0.78 -18.72
N SER A 195 0.86 1.93 -18.08
CA SER A 195 2.04 2.70 -17.69
C SER A 195 1.86 3.29 -16.29
N ASN A 196 2.98 3.51 -15.62
CA ASN A 196 3.02 4.27 -14.40
C ASN A 196 3.96 5.47 -14.57
N ASN A 197 3.58 6.60 -14.00
CA ASN A 197 4.39 7.81 -13.95
C ASN A 197 4.45 8.34 -12.53
N ILE A 198 5.65 8.65 -12.06
CA ILE A 198 5.88 9.25 -10.76
C ILE A 198 6.51 10.61 -10.98
N SER A 199 5.89 11.64 -10.41
CA SER A 199 6.42 12.98 -10.36
C SER A 199 6.34 13.54 -8.94
N PHE A 200 7.27 14.37 -8.57
CA PHE A 200 7.31 15.00 -7.25
C PHE A 200 8.01 16.36 -7.33
N ASP A 201 7.65 17.22 -6.42
CA ASP A 201 8.30 18.49 -6.15
C ASP A 201 8.55 18.65 -4.63
N ASN A 202 8.87 19.84 -4.17
CA ASN A 202 9.12 20.10 -2.74
C ASN A 202 7.86 20.09 -1.87
N GLN A 203 6.67 19.93 -2.43
CA GLN A 203 5.39 20.03 -1.73
C GLN A 203 4.47 18.85 -1.96
N SER A 204 4.68 18.10 -3.05
CA SER A 204 3.80 17.02 -3.44
C SER A 204 4.51 15.84 -4.07
N PHE A 205 3.95 14.66 -3.86
CA PHE A 205 4.27 13.43 -4.58
C PHE A 205 3.04 12.99 -5.35
N LYS A 206 3.21 12.66 -6.62
CA LYS A 206 2.13 12.20 -7.51
C LYS A 206 2.51 10.88 -8.16
N LEU A 207 1.60 9.92 -8.02
CA LEU A 207 1.63 8.65 -8.74
C LEU A 207 0.45 8.63 -9.72
N GLN A 208 0.72 8.42 -10.99
CA GLN A 208 -0.28 8.28 -12.04
C GLN A 208 -0.14 6.92 -12.71
N LEU A 209 -1.25 6.20 -12.85
CA LEU A 209 -1.31 4.89 -13.48
C LEU A 209 -2.35 4.94 -14.60
N MET A 210 -2.01 4.38 -15.73
CA MET A 210 -2.94 4.13 -16.84
C MET A 210 -2.94 2.65 -17.15
N LEU A 211 -4.09 2.01 -17.11
CA LEU A 211 -4.27 0.57 -17.29
C LEU A 211 -5.30 0.33 -18.39
N ALA A 212 -5.05 -0.62 -19.28
CA ALA A 212 -6.07 -1.06 -20.19
C ALA A 212 -7.22 -1.69 -19.37
N ASN A 213 -8.43 -1.08 -19.47
CA ASN A 213 -9.63 -1.56 -18.78
C ASN A 213 -10.29 -2.68 -19.58
N THR A 214 -9.56 -3.78 -19.77
CA THR A 214 -9.96 -4.96 -20.53
C THR A 214 -9.84 -6.20 -19.66
N HIS A 215 -10.66 -7.22 -19.95
CA HIS A 215 -10.40 -8.54 -19.37
C HIS A 215 -9.09 -9.08 -19.98
N LEU A 216 -8.21 -9.59 -19.15
CA LEU A 216 -7.08 -10.37 -19.65
C LEU A 216 -7.64 -11.67 -20.22
N GLU A 217 -7.37 -11.95 -21.49
CA GLU A 217 -7.60 -13.28 -22.04
C GLU A 217 -6.68 -14.25 -21.32
N SER A 218 -7.28 -15.27 -20.71
CA SER A 218 -6.59 -16.32 -19.95
C SER A 218 -5.87 -17.31 -20.88
#